data_d698e6399a42c83f34c5020244a79907
#
_entry.id   d698e6399a42c83f34c5020244a79907
#
_cell.length_a   1.000
_cell.length_b   1.000
_cell.length_c   1.000
_cell.angle_alpha   90.00
_cell.angle_beta   90.00
_cell.angle_gamma   90.00
#
_symmetry.space_group_name_H-M   'P 1'
#
loop_
_entity.id
_entity.type
_entity.pdbx_description
1 polymer ?
#
loop_
_entity_poly.entity_id
_entity_poly.type
_entity_poly.pdbx_seq_one_letter_code
_entity_poly.pdbx_strand_id
1 'polypeptide(L)'
;MMKLSDEFKTARQNFLDAVTNNEPAEKQGELYEKMLNAILDEAKKSAREEVDGLVAAGPFDEKLSLREREFFNNLDKKAPGKIEKFFPQETVDRIFEDMVQEHPLLEHIGLRNGGPRLKFLSSTTTGVAVWGKINDEIKGQLTAGFGEEEAIQNKLTAFVVLPKDTEKFGPGWLHSFVSAQLTEAFAVALEAAFLNGDGDEKPIGLSRTLTGTVAAGKTTYNAKTSSGDVTLGAKGKTTEEKANITINEFKEIYKYHSTKANGKPVVTRGNMAIVVNTSDELDFTTQFTTLNGLGVFVTNLPFNPIVIPSIAQEAGKITTFVKGRYDAVIGGGIEFDTFDQTLAFDDLNLHTGKQFAYGKPHDEKTAAVWTLKLGKD
;
A
#
# COMPACT_ATOMS: atom_id res chain seq x y z
N MET A 1 6.24 32.96 7.67
CA MET A 1 6.12 34.33 8.17
C MET A 1 7.27 35.13 7.59
N MET A 2 6.99 36.02 6.64
CA MET A 2 8.01 36.84 5.95
C MET A 2 8.79 37.67 6.98
N LYS A 3 10.10 37.49 7.06
CA LYS A 3 10.94 38.37 7.89
C LYS A 3 11.14 39.65 7.09
N LEU A 4 10.50 40.75 7.51
CA LEU A 4 10.60 42.06 6.90
C LEU A 4 12.04 42.57 7.05
N SER A 5 12.64 43.00 5.94
CA SER A 5 14.01 43.54 5.90
C SER A 5 14.16 44.83 6.71
N ASP A 6 15.36 45.09 7.15
CA ASP A 6 15.62 46.33 7.92
C ASP A 6 15.50 47.59 7.02
N GLU A 7 15.68 47.46 5.71
CA GLU A 7 15.45 48.52 4.72
C GLU A 7 13.97 48.89 4.64
N PHE A 8 13.07 47.88 4.59
CA PHE A 8 11.64 48.13 4.60
C PHE A 8 11.16 48.75 5.92
N LYS A 9 11.68 48.27 7.06
CA LYS A 9 11.34 48.84 8.38
C LYS A 9 11.73 50.30 8.46
N THR A 10 12.92 50.65 7.94
CA THR A 10 13.41 52.01 7.92
C THR A 10 12.61 52.92 6.97
N ALA A 11 12.30 52.43 5.75
CA ALA A 11 11.49 53.19 4.80
C ALA A 11 10.07 53.44 5.32
N ARG A 12 9.46 52.41 5.99
CA ARG A 12 8.18 52.55 6.64
C ARG A 12 8.19 53.56 7.78
N GLN A 13 9.23 53.54 8.62
CA GLN A 13 9.37 54.47 9.74
C GLN A 13 9.47 55.90 9.24
N ASN A 14 10.30 56.14 8.24
CA ASN A 14 10.48 57.48 7.61
C ASN A 14 9.18 57.99 7.01
N PHE A 15 8.37 57.13 6.39
CA PHE A 15 7.06 57.53 5.88
C PHE A 15 6.09 57.87 7.02
N LEU A 16 6.04 57.08 8.08
CA LEU A 16 5.19 57.31 9.25
C LEU A 16 5.59 58.61 9.97
N ASP A 17 6.85 58.88 10.10
CA ASP A 17 7.36 60.12 10.70
C ASP A 17 7.01 61.34 9.86
N ALA A 18 7.09 61.27 8.52
CA ALA A 18 6.68 62.33 7.63
C ALA A 18 5.19 62.63 7.66
N VAL A 19 4.34 61.59 7.79
CA VAL A 19 2.90 61.75 7.96
C VAL A 19 2.55 62.34 9.35
N THR A 20 3.25 61.91 10.40
CA THR A 20 3.03 62.39 11.79
C THR A 20 3.46 63.85 11.95
N ASN A 21 4.53 64.29 11.23
CA ASN A 21 5.07 65.64 11.27
C ASN A 21 4.36 66.58 10.28
N ASN A 22 3.30 66.15 9.57
CA ASN A 22 2.55 66.93 8.57
C ASN A 22 3.47 67.55 7.48
N GLU A 23 4.46 66.78 7.00
CA GLU A 23 5.33 67.26 5.93
C GLU A 23 4.54 67.46 4.60
N PRO A 24 5.09 68.29 3.66
CA PRO A 24 4.43 68.55 2.37
C PRO A 24 4.06 67.25 1.62
N ALA A 25 2.92 67.27 0.92
CA ALA A 25 2.35 66.07 0.23
C ALA A 25 3.33 65.46 -0.80
N GLU A 26 4.18 66.26 -1.44
CA GLU A 26 5.24 65.79 -2.35
C GLU A 26 6.23 64.89 -1.62
N LYS A 27 6.69 65.29 -0.45
CA LYS A 27 7.67 64.54 0.34
C LYS A 27 7.08 63.26 0.94
N GLN A 28 5.79 63.31 1.33
CA GLN A 28 5.09 62.08 1.74
C GLN A 28 4.94 61.11 0.58
N GLY A 29 4.68 61.59 -0.64
CA GLY A 29 4.62 60.81 -1.86
C GLY A 29 5.93 60.08 -2.18
N GLU A 30 7.06 60.84 -2.13
CA GLU A 30 8.40 60.23 -2.35
C GLU A 30 8.77 59.17 -1.33
N LEU A 31 8.42 59.35 -0.08
CA LEU A 31 8.68 58.36 0.98
C LEU A 31 7.78 57.15 0.87
N TYR A 32 6.54 57.36 0.41
CA TYR A 32 5.63 56.24 0.10
C TYR A 32 6.14 55.41 -1.09
N GLU A 33 6.61 56.04 -2.17
CA GLU A 33 7.22 55.32 -3.29
C GLU A 33 8.48 54.55 -2.87
N LYS A 34 9.31 55.10 -2.00
CA LYS A 34 10.48 54.37 -1.45
C LYS A 34 10.06 53.18 -0.63
N MET A 35 9.00 53.28 0.16
CA MET A 35 8.46 52.13 0.92
C MET A 35 7.90 51.06 -0.02
N LEU A 36 7.16 51.43 -1.07
CA LEU A 36 6.64 50.50 -2.07
C LEU A 36 7.76 49.81 -2.84
N ASN A 37 8.80 50.53 -3.23
CA ASN A 37 9.96 49.97 -3.93
C ASN A 37 10.73 49.00 -3.05
N ALA A 38 10.86 49.26 -1.74
CA ALA A 38 11.48 48.36 -0.80
C ALA A 38 10.67 47.05 -0.64
N ILE A 39 9.32 47.13 -0.65
CA ILE A 39 8.47 45.92 -0.66
C ILE A 39 8.63 45.11 -1.95
N LEU A 40 8.66 45.82 -3.11
CA LEU A 40 8.82 45.18 -4.42
C LEU A 40 10.16 44.48 -4.57
N ASP A 41 11.24 45.11 -4.06
CA ASP A 41 12.57 44.52 -4.13
C ASP A 41 12.73 43.34 -3.16
N GLU A 42 12.07 43.38 -2.00
CA GLU A 42 12.01 42.25 -1.07
C GLU A 42 11.20 41.09 -1.65
N ALA A 43 10.07 41.39 -2.29
CA ALA A 43 9.26 40.36 -2.97
C ALA A 43 10.03 39.75 -4.16
N LYS A 44 10.76 40.54 -4.92
CA LYS A 44 11.64 40.08 -6.02
C LYS A 44 12.81 39.24 -5.48
N LYS A 45 13.38 39.61 -4.34
CA LYS A 45 14.47 38.86 -3.71
C LYS A 45 13.99 37.54 -3.16
N SER A 46 12.85 37.51 -2.46
CA SER A 46 12.23 36.29 -1.99
C SER A 46 11.83 35.36 -3.14
N ALA A 47 11.25 35.92 -4.23
CA ALA A 47 10.92 35.16 -5.43
C ALA A 47 12.16 34.62 -6.15
N ARG A 48 13.28 35.36 -6.18
CA ARG A 48 14.56 34.90 -6.74
C ARG A 48 15.19 33.82 -5.86
N GLU A 49 15.19 33.98 -4.55
CA GLU A 49 15.69 32.96 -3.61
C GLU A 49 14.86 31.66 -3.70
N GLU A 50 13.55 31.78 -3.94
CA GLU A 50 12.66 30.63 -4.16
C GLU A 50 12.92 29.99 -5.53
N VAL A 51 13.11 30.79 -6.59
CA VAL A 51 13.44 30.30 -7.94
C VAL A 51 14.88 29.76 -8.02
N ASP A 52 15.86 30.42 -7.39
CA ASP A 52 17.24 29.91 -7.31
C ASP A 52 17.31 28.61 -6.48
N GLY A 53 16.48 28.47 -5.46
CA GLY A 53 16.27 27.23 -4.73
C GLY A 53 15.68 26.13 -5.63
N LEU A 54 14.71 26.47 -6.48
CA LEU A 54 14.09 25.56 -7.45
C LEU A 54 15.00 25.21 -8.63
N VAL A 55 15.84 26.14 -9.09
CA VAL A 55 16.79 25.92 -10.20
C VAL A 55 18.04 25.17 -9.75
N ALA A 56 18.47 25.34 -8.51
CA ALA A 56 19.53 24.52 -7.90
C ALA A 56 19.06 23.12 -7.54
N ALA A 57 17.75 22.92 -7.36
CA ALA A 57 17.11 21.64 -7.20
C ALA A 57 17.03 20.95 -8.57
N GLY A 58 17.78 19.88 -8.77
CA GLY A 58 17.66 19.03 -9.95
C GLY A 58 16.23 18.49 -10.11
N PRO A 59 15.88 17.86 -11.23
CA PRO A 59 14.53 17.40 -11.54
C PRO A 59 13.94 16.40 -10.50
N PHE A 60 14.76 15.87 -9.61
CA PHE A 60 14.33 14.98 -8.51
C PHE A 60 13.92 15.73 -7.23
N ASP A 61 14.35 16.99 -7.06
CA ASP A 61 14.07 17.79 -5.86
C ASP A 61 12.67 18.43 -5.87
N GLU A 62 12.05 18.60 -7.04
CA GLU A 62 10.70 19.17 -7.16
C GLU A 62 9.60 18.31 -6.49
N LYS A 63 9.86 17.01 -6.32
CA LYS A 63 8.92 16.06 -5.73
C LYS A 63 9.05 15.92 -4.21
N LEU A 64 10.07 16.54 -3.60
CA LEU A 64 10.34 16.41 -2.18
C LEU A 64 9.65 17.50 -1.37
N SER A 65 8.96 17.11 -0.29
CA SER A 65 8.50 18.06 0.73
C SER A 65 9.68 18.66 1.50
N LEU A 66 9.46 19.81 2.15
CA LEU A 66 10.52 20.44 2.97
C LEU A 66 11.04 19.49 4.07
N ARG A 67 10.17 18.68 4.66
CA ARG A 67 10.54 17.70 5.71
C ARG A 67 11.37 16.55 5.15
N GLU A 68 11.00 16.05 3.98
CA GLU A 68 11.76 15.02 3.27
C GLU A 68 13.16 15.53 2.90
N ARG A 69 13.25 16.75 2.36
CA ARG A 69 14.52 17.40 2.02
C ARG A 69 15.40 17.61 3.26
N GLU A 70 14.85 18.08 4.38
CA GLU A 70 15.57 18.18 5.65
C GLU A 70 16.03 16.83 6.18
N PHE A 71 15.21 15.80 6.05
CA PHE A 71 15.54 14.44 6.46
C PHE A 71 16.75 13.91 5.67
N PHE A 72 16.71 13.96 4.33
CA PHE A 72 17.80 13.45 3.48
C PHE A 72 19.07 14.32 3.57
N ASN A 73 18.97 15.64 3.69
CA ASN A 73 20.11 16.53 3.95
C ASN A 73 20.77 16.28 5.31
N ASN A 74 20.01 15.80 6.29
CA ASN A 74 20.55 15.48 7.61
C ASN A 74 21.15 14.08 7.68
N LEU A 75 20.87 13.19 6.72
CA LEU A 75 21.57 11.91 6.56
C LEU A 75 23.03 12.13 6.20
N ASP A 76 23.33 13.13 5.32
CA ASP A 76 24.68 13.46 4.85
C ASP A 76 25.58 14.13 5.90
N LYS A 77 25.04 14.74 6.94
CA LYS A 77 25.77 15.70 7.78
C LYS A 77 26.22 15.21 9.13
N LYS A 78 26.01 13.95 9.54
CA LYS A 78 26.31 13.52 10.90
C LYS A 78 27.30 12.37 11.02
N ALA A 79 28.23 12.61 11.98
CA ALA A 79 29.24 11.74 12.53
C ALA A 79 28.75 10.33 12.92
N PRO A 80 29.68 9.33 13.04
CA PRO A 80 29.38 7.92 13.21
C PRO A 80 28.57 7.67 14.47
N GLY A 81 27.35 7.24 14.30
CA GLY A 81 26.43 6.86 15.35
C GLY A 81 25.12 6.37 14.75
N LYS A 82 24.55 5.37 15.36
CA LYS A 82 23.23 4.82 15.02
C LYS A 82 22.21 5.95 14.93
N ILE A 83 21.86 6.36 13.74
CA ILE A 83 20.78 7.34 13.51
C ILE A 83 19.53 6.51 13.23
N GLU A 84 18.79 6.16 14.27
CA GLU A 84 17.43 5.68 14.13
C GLU A 84 16.58 6.87 13.67
N LYS A 85 16.19 6.89 12.41
CA LYS A 85 15.27 7.89 11.88
C LYS A 85 14.17 7.19 11.13
N PHE A 86 12.95 7.57 11.45
CA PHE A 86 11.78 7.19 10.68
C PHE A 86 11.72 8.05 9.42
N PHE A 87 11.34 7.47 8.29
CA PHE A 87 10.94 8.25 7.14
C PHE A 87 9.83 9.24 7.53
N PRO A 88 9.82 10.45 6.93
CA PRO A 88 8.66 11.33 7.03
C PRO A 88 7.39 10.59 6.66
N GLN A 89 6.26 10.90 7.31
CA GLN A 89 4.98 10.22 7.06
C GLN A 89 4.57 10.32 5.58
N GLU A 90 4.84 11.45 4.95
CA GLU A 90 4.58 11.70 3.53
C GLU A 90 5.32 10.71 2.61
N THR A 91 6.57 10.36 2.94
CA THR A 91 7.36 9.36 2.22
C THR A 91 6.79 7.95 2.43
N VAL A 92 6.39 7.63 3.65
CA VAL A 92 5.77 6.34 3.98
C VAL A 92 4.45 6.16 3.22
N ASP A 93 3.60 7.18 3.22
CA ASP A 93 2.31 7.16 2.54
C ASP A 93 2.50 7.00 1.02
N ARG A 94 3.49 7.67 0.44
CA ARG A 94 3.85 7.53 -0.99
C ARG A 94 4.35 6.13 -1.33
N ILE A 95 5.27 5.57 -0.54
CA ILE A 95 5.73 4.19 -0.73
C ILE A 95 4.54 3.21 -0.63
N PHE A 96 3.63 3.45 0.31
CA PHE A 96 2.42 2.64 0.45
C PHE A 96 1.50 2.74 -0.79
N GLU A 97 1.28 3.95 -1.32
CA GLU A 97 0.50 4.17 -2.54
C GLU A 97 1.14 3.50 -3.75
N ASP A 98 2.46 3.63 -3.92
CA ASP A 98 3.21 3.01 -5.02
C ASP A 98 3.14 1.47 -4.94
N MET A 99 3.31 0.88 -3.76
CA MET A 99 3.15 -0.56 -3.55
C MET A 99 1.76 -1.06 -3.96
N VAL A 100 0.71 -0.32 -3.61
CA VAL A 100 -0.67 -0.70 -3.94
C VAL A 100 -0.95 -0.58 -5.44
N GLN A 101 -0.38 0.43 -6.12
CA GLN A 101 -0.57 0.63 -7.55
C GLN A 101 0.13 -0.41 -8.42
N GLU A 102 1.36 -0.79 -8.08
CA GLU A 102 2.17 -1.74 -8.86
C GLU A 102 1.83 -3.20 -8.57
N HIS A 103 1.28 -3.47 -7.37
CA HIS A 103 0.90 -4.81 -6.91
C HIS A 103 -0.61 -4.90 -6.62
N PRO A 104 -1.45 -5.16 -7.64
CA PRO A 104 -2.91 -5.16 -7.50
C PRO A 104 -3.46 -6.12 -6.43
N LEU A 105 -2.71 -7.18 -6.09
CA LEU A 105 -3.10 -8.08 -5.00
C LEU A 105 -3.16 -7.34 -3.66
N LEU A 106 -2.23 -6.43 -3.39
CA LEU A 106 -2.19 -5.66 -2.14
C LEU A 106 -3.40 -4.73 -2.00
N GLU A 107 -3.85 -4.11 -3.09
CA GLU A 107 -5.09 -3.33 -3.11
C GLU A 107 -6.31 -4.20 -2.81
N HIS A 108 -6.43 -5.32 -3.54
CA HIS A 108 -7.61 -6.15 -3.47
C HIS A 108 -7.72 -6.99 -2.20
N ILE A 109 -6.62 -7.29 -1.53
CA ILE A 109 -6.60 -7.92 -0.20
C ILE A 109 -7.04 -6.94 0.89
N GLY A 110 -7.04 -5.63 0.59
CA GLY A 110 -7.42 -4.57 1.51
C GLY A 110 -6.31 -4.21 2.49
N LEU A 111 -5.07 -4.10 1.98
CA LEU A 111 -3.91 -3.70 2.77
C LEU A 111 -4.15 -2.32 3.41
N ARG A 112 -3.94 -2.23 4.71
CA ARG A 112 -4.15 -1.00 5.50
C ARG A 112 -2.89 -0.64 6.28
N ASN A 113 -2.61 0.64 6.37
CA ASN A 113 -1.60 1.15 7.28
C ASN A 113 -2.19 1.28 8.69
N GLY A 114 -1.57 0.64 9.66
CA GLY A 114 -1.99 0.62 11.07
C GLY A 114 -0.85 0.99 12.00
N GLY A 115 -1.15 1.16 13.29
CA GLY A 115 -0.12 1.43 14.30
C GLY A 115 0.70 0.18 14.67
N PRO A 116 1.81 0.35 15.41
CA PRO A 116 2.73 -0.75 15.75
C PRO A 116 2.15 -1.79 16.74
N ARG A 117 1.02 -1.52 17.34
CA ARG A 117 0.28 -2.47 18.20
C ARG A 117 -1.13 -2.65 17.67
N LEU A 118 -1.39 -3.85 17.17
CA LEU A 118 -2.71 -4.22 16.65
C LEU A 118 -3.42 -5.12 17.66
N LYS A 119 -4.55 -4.64 18.14
CA LYS A 119 -5.52 -5.46 18.88
C LYS A 119 -6.75 -5.61 17.99
N PHE A 120 -7.06 -6.85 17.62
CA PHE A 120 -8.29 -7.14 16.92
C PHE A 120 -9.36 -7.54 17.94
N LEU A 121 -10.43 -6.74 17.96
CA LEU A 121 -11.65 -7.08 18.70
C LEU A 121 -12.55 -7.89 17.77
N SER A 122 -12.63 -9.19 17.97
CA SER A 122 -13.62 -10.03 17.31
C SER A 122 -14.92 -10.01 18.11
N SER A 123 -16.04 -9.73 17.44
CA SER A 123 -17.37 -9.85 18.02
C SER A 123 -18.13 -10.99 17.36
N THR A 124 -18.46 -12.02 18.12
CA THR A 124 -19.39 -13.05 17.69
C THR A 124 -20.76 -12.75 18.27
N THR A 125 -21.64 -12.19 17.42
CA THR A 125 -23.03 -11.96 17.79
C THR A 125 -23.87 -13.16 17.36
N THR A 126 -24.55 -13.80 18.31
CA THR A 126 -25.56 -14.81 18.04
C THR A 126 -26.94 -14.30 18.43
N GLY A 127 -27.93 -14.58 17.58
CA GLY A 127 -29.29 -14.06 17.74
C GLY A 127 -29.77 -13.29 16.53
N VAL A 128 -31.07 -13.13 16.40
CA VAL A 128 -31.72 -12.40 15.30
C VAL A 128 -32.73 -11.43 15.90
N ALA A 129 -32.85 -10.24 15.34
CA ALA A 129 -33.92 -9.31 15.69
C ALA A 129 -35.28 -9.91 15.31
N VAL A 130 -36.26 -9.83 16.17
CA VAL A 130 -37.61 -10.42 15.99
C VAL A 130 -38.59 -9.26 15.77
N TRP A 131 -39.44 -9.41 14.75
CA TRP A 131 -40.54 -8.50 14.50
C TRP A 131 -41.68 -8.78 15.49
N GLY A 132 -42.20 -7.74 16.13
CA GLY A 132 -43.37 -7.79 17.05
C GLY A 132 -44.37 -6.70 16.72
N LYS A 133 -45.58 -6.79 17.32
CA LYS A 133 -46.56 -5.71 17.25
C LYS A 133 -46.08 -4.50 18.08
N ILE A 134 -46.65 -3.32 17.81
CA ILE A 134 -46.19 -2.04 18.42
C ILE A 134 -46.23 -2.10 19.96
N ASN A 135 -47.11 -2.88 20.59
CA ASN A 135 -47.24 -3.01 22.04
C ASN A 135 -46.84 -4.38 22.60
N ASP A 136 -46.08 -5.17 21.81
CA ASP A 136 -45.56 -6.46 22.28
C ASP A 136 -44.29 -6.31 23.12
N GLU A 137 -44.04 -7.28 23.98
CA GLU A 137 -42.79 -7.37 24.75
C GLU A 137 -41.58 -7.42 23.81
N ILE A 138 -40.47 -6.80 24.26
CA ILE A 138 -39.19 -6.84 23.50
C ILE A 138 -38.70 -8.27 23.43
N LYS A 139 -38.66 -8.81 22.21
CA LYS A 139 -38.19 -10.18 21.90
C LYS A 139 -36.92 -10.09 21.05
N GLY A 140 -36.06 -11.07 21.13
CA GLY A 140 -34.85 -11.14 20.33
C GLY A 140 -33.60 -10.70 21.09
N GLN A 141 -33.17 -11.53 22.04
CA GLN A 141 -31.88 -11.29 22.73
C GLN A 141 -30.72 -11.57 21.80
N LEU A 142 -29.84 -10.58 21.64
CA LEU A 142 -28.55 -10.74 20.99
C LEU A 142 -27.52 -11.06 22.07
N THR A 143 -26.80 -12.16 21.91
CA THR A 143 -25.64 -12.48 22.75
C THR A 143 -24.39 -12.11 21.98
N ALA A 144 -23.66 -11.11 22.48
CA ALA A 144 -22.37 -10.70 21.91
C ALA A 144 -21.23 -11.26 22.78
N GLY A 145 -20.41 -12.11 22.17
CA GLY A 145 -19.11 -12.50 22.72
C GLY A 145 -18.02 -11.60 22.14
N PHE A 146 -17.22 -11.00 22.99
CA PHE A 146 -16.03 -10.25 22.57
C PHE A 146 -14.81 -11.14 22.78
N GLY A 147 -14.03 -11.34 21.72
CA GLY A 147 -12.70 -11.96 21.75
C GLY A 147 -11.65 -10.90 21.48
N GLU A 148 -10.65 -10.81 22.32
CA GLU A 148 -9.43 -10.06 22.03
C GLU A 148 -8.40 -11.01 21.43
N GLU A 149 -7.88 -10.69 20.24
CA GLU A 149 -6.75 -11.37 19.64
C GLU A 149 -5.61 -10.36 19.51
N GLU A 150 -4.53 -10.58 20.25
CA GLU A 150 -3.30 -9.81 20.05
C GLU A 150 -2.62 -10.31 18.78
N ALA A 151 -2.51 -9.42 17.80
CA ALA A 151 -1.81 -9.72 16.58
C ALA A 151 -0.30 -9.51 16.79
N ILE A 152 0.45 -10.59 16.69
CA ILE A 152 1.91 -10.53 16.65
C ILE A 152 2.30 -10.06 15.25
N GLN A 153 2.87 -8.85 15.17
CA GLN A 153 3.40 -8.33 13.92
C GLN A 153 4.74 -8.97 13.62
N ASN A 154 4.92 -9.35 12.38
CA ASN A 154 6.18 -9.86 11.88
C ASN A 154 7.01 -8.71 11.31
N LYS A 155 8.33 -8.79 11.50
CA LYS A 155 9.26 -7.78 11.04
C LYS A 155 9.73 -8.09 9.63
N LEU A 156 9.46 -7.20 8.70
CA LEU A 156 10.00 -7.22 7.36
C LEU A 156 11.20 -6.27 7.30
N THR A 157 12.31 -6.72 6.72
CA THR A 157 13.52 -5.92 6.55
C THR A 157 14.00 -5.99 5.11
N ALA A 158 14.37 -4.83 4.58
CA ALA A 158 15.07 -4.71 3.31
C ALA A 158 16.31 -3.82 3.49
N PHE A 159 17.31 -3.99 2.67
CA PHE A 159 18.50 -3.13 2.68
C PHE A 159 18.94 -2.79 1.27
N VAL A 160 19.52 -1.60 1.14
CA VAL A 160 20.12 -1.10 -0.09
C VAL A 160 21.57 -0.74 0.22
N VAL A 161 22.48 -1.20 -0.62
CA VAL A 161 23.90 -0.88 -0.53
C VAL A 161 24.25 0.12 -1.62
N LEU A 162 24.80 1.27 -1.24
CA LEU A 162 25.16 2.33 -2.15
C LEU A 162 26.64 2.66 -2.05
N PRO A 163 27.36 2.86 -3.18
CA PRO A 163 28.69 3.43 -3.16
C PRO A 163 28.69 4.82 -2.54
N LYS A 164 29.68 5.16 -1.73
CA LYS A 164 29.79 6.50 -1.10
C LYS A 164 29.83 7.63 -2.12
N ASP A 165 30.32 7.35 -3.34
CA ASP A 165 30.28 8.31 -4.44
C ASP A 165 28.87 8.75 -4.85
N THR A 166 27.82 7.96 -4.50
CA THR A 166 26.43 8.30 -4.82
C THR A 166 25.91 9.53 -4.05
N GLU A 167 26.52 9.87 -2.91
CA GLU A 167 26.21 11.09 -2.17
C GLU A 167 26.45 12.35 -3.01
N LYS A 168 27.33 12.27 -4.01
CA LYS A 168 27.64 13.38 -4.96
C LYS A 168 26.47 13.72 -5.88
N PHE A 169 25.51 12.80 -6.06
CA PHE A 169 24.32 13.05 -6.90
C PHE A 169 23.22 13.85 -6.19
N GLY A 170 23.36 14.07 -4.89
CA GLY A 170 22.47 14.90 -4.09
C GLY A 170 21.28 14.14 -3.47
N PRO A 171 20.58 14.80 -2.51
CA PRO A 171 19.56 14.16 -1.69
C PRO A 171 18.31 13.72 -2.47
N GLY A 172 17.94 14.45 -3.53
CA GLY A 172 16.76 14.11 -4.34
C GLY A 172 16.93 12.80 -5.11
N TRP A 173 18.12 12.58 -5.68
CA TRP A 173 18.42 11.31 -6.35
C TRP A 173 18.43 10.15 -5.34
N LEU A 174 19.10 10.33 -4.20
CA LEU A 174 19.19 9.32 -3.14
C LEU A 174 17.79 8.92 -2.65
N HIS A 175 16.93 9.91 -2.40
CA HIS A 175 15.54 9.67 -2.04
C HIS A 175 14.81 8.79 -3.07
N SER A 176 14.84 9.21 -4.34
CA SER A 176 14.14 8.49 -5.41
C SER A 176 14.64 7.05 -5.55
N PHE A 177 15.96 6.85 -5.50
CA PHE A 177 16.55 5.54 -5.62
C PHE A 177 16.21 4.63 -4.45
N VAL A 178 16.41 5.08 -3.22
CA VAL A 178 16.12 4.29 -2.00
C VAL A 178 14.63 3.98 -1.90
N SER A 179 13.76 4.96 -2.17
CA SER A 179 12.31 4.75 -2.16
C SER A 179 11.88 3.71 -3.18
N ALA A 180 12.35 3.79 -4.43
CA ALA A 180 12.01 2.82 -5.47
C ALA A 180 12.47 1.40 -5.12
N GLN A 181 13.71 1.24 -4.64
CA GLN A 181 14.24 -0.06 -4.25
C GLN A 181 13.51 -0.66 -3.04
N LEU A 182 13.18 0.15 -2.04
CA LEU A 182 12.42 -0.32 -0.87
C LEU A 182 10.98 -0.64 -1.23
N THR A 183 10.32 0.18 -2.06
CA THR A 183 8.95 -0.07 -2.52
C THR A 183 8.85 -1.42 -3.20
N GLU A 184 9.73 -1.69 -4.17
CA GLU A 184 9.77 -2.98 -4.88
C GLU A 184 10.04 -4.14 -3.94
N ALA A 185 11.08 -4.04 -3.10
CA ALA A 185 11.45 -5.11 -2.18
C ALA A 185 10.34 -5.44 -1.17
N PHE A 186 9.69 -4.42 -0.61
CA PHE A 186 8.59 -4.62 0.33
C PHE A 186 7.34 -5.14 -0.35
N ALA A 187 6.99 -4.63 -1.53
CA ALA A 187 5.82 -5.04 -2.28
C ALA A 187 5.88 -6.52 -2.65
N VAL A 188 7.00 -6.96 -3.24
CA VAL A 188 7.24 -8.37 -3.60
C VAL A 188 7.18 -9.28 -2.37
N ALA A 189 7.85 -8.90 -1.27
CA ALA A 189 7.87 -9.69 -0.05
C ALA A 189 6.50 -9.77 0.63
N LEU A 190 5.74 -8.66 0.67
CA LEU A 190 4.39 -8.62 1.24
C LEU A 190 3.41 -9.43 0.40
N GLU A 191 3.46 -9.30 -0.92
CA GLU A 191 2.63 -10.06 -1.85
C GLU A 191 2.85 -11.58 -1.67
N ALA A 192 4.12 -12.00 -1.64
CA ALA A 192 4.48 -13.40 -1.39
C ALA A 192 4.02 -13.89 -0.01
N ALA A 193 4.16 -13.06 1.02
CA ALA A 193 3.75 -13.41 2.38
C ALA A 193 2.23 -13.49 2.54
N PHE A 194 1.47 -12.54 2.00
CA PHE A 194 0.01 -12.55 2.08
C PHE A 194 -0.63 -13.64 1.23
N LEU A 195 0.04 -14.08 0.17
CA LEU A 195 -0.45 -15.19 -0.63
C LEU A 195 -0.02 -16.57 -0.05
N ASN A 196 1.26 -16.74 0.27
CA ASN A 196 1.87 -18.04 0.56
C ASN A 196 2.57 -18.14 1.92
N GLY A 197 2.52 -17.12 2.76
CA GLY A 197 3.19 -17.13 4.07
C GLY A 197 2.68 -18.25 4.98
N ASP A 198 3.57 -18.96 5.65
CA ASP A 198 3.27 -20.10 6.51
C ASP A 198 3.04 -19.75 7.98
N GLY A 199 3.12 -18.45 8.34
CA GLY A 199 2.90 -17.98 9.71
C GLY A 199 4.14 -18.06 10.62
N ASP A 200 5.25 -18.65 10.17
CA ASP A 200 6.52 -18.61 10.91
C ASP A 200 7.28 -17.32 10.57
N GLU A 201 7.29 -16.38 11.50
CA GLU A 201 7.90 -15.04 11.36
C GLU A 201 7.39 -14.22 10.15
N LYS A 202 6.23 -14.58 9.60
CA LYS A 202 5.54 -13.90 8.48
C LYS A 202 4.03 -14.08 8.54
N PRO A 203 3.25 -13.28 7.80
CA PRO A 203 1.80 -13.40 7.72
C PRO A 203 1.33 -14.80 7.34
N ILE A 204 0.09 -15.14 7.74
CA ILE A 204 -0.56 -16.37 7.30
C ILE A 204 -1.22 -16.10 5.94
N GLY A 205 -0.70 -16.73 4.89
CA GLY A 205 -1.13 -16.52 3.52
C GLY A 205 -2.54 -17.06 3.20
N LEU A 206 -3.13 -16.55 2.12
CA LEU A 206 -4.42 -16.98 1.59
C LEU A 206 -4.41 -18.46 1.18
N SER A 207 -3.26 -18.98 0.70
CA SER A 207 -3.10 -20.38 0.30
C SER A 207 -2.88 -21.35 1.47
N ARG A 208 -2.95 -20.87 2.73
CA ARG A 208 -2.68 -21.66 3.92
C ARG A 208 -3.95 -22.03 4.69
N THR A 209 -3.92 -23.18 5.36
CA THR A 209 -4.95 -23.58 6.32
C THR A 209 -4.78 -22.76 7.61
N LEU A 210 -5.85 -22.64 8.39
CA LEU A 210 -5.78 -21.98 9.71
C LEU A 210 -5.49 -22.97 10.85
N THR A 211 -5.37 -24.26 10.53
CA THR A 211 -4.95 -25.28 11.48
C THR A 211 -3.42 -25.36 11.44
N GLY A 212 -2.79 -24.79 12.45
CA GLY A 212 -1.33 -24.77 12.56
C GLY A 212 -0.77 -26.08 13.14
N THR A 213 0.43 -26.44 12.71
CA THR A 213 1.23 -27.51 13.30
C THR A 213 2.33 -26.88 14.15
N VAL A 214 2.39 -27.28 15.42
CA VAL A 214 3.42 -26.79 16.34
C VAL A 214 4.62 -27.74 16.33
N ALA A 215 5.78 -27.26 15.93
CA ALA A 215 7.04 -28.00 15.98
C ALA A 215 8.16 -27.09 16.51
N ALA A 216 8.94 -27.59 17.48
CA ALA A 216 10.05 -26.88 18.08
C ALA A 216 9.70 -25.46 18.61
N GLY A 217 8.47 -25.28 19.13
CA GLY A 217 7.99 -23.98 19.65
C GLY A 217 7.54 -22.98 18.59
N LYS A 218 7.53 -23.38 17.32
CA LYS A 218 7.04 -22.57 16.19
C LYS A 218 5.74 -23.14 15.66
N THR A 219 4.81 -22.26 15.29
CA THR A 219 3.53 -22.65 14.68
C THR A 219 3.61 -22.38 13.18
N THR A 220 3.47 -23.41 12.37
CA THR A 220 3.43 -23.29 10.91
C THR A 220 2.08 -23.74 10.38
N TYR A 221 1.62 -23.12 9.30
CA TYR A 221 0.34 -23.38 8.66
C TYR A 221 0.53 -24.10 7.33
N ASN A 222 -0.08 -25.25 7.18
CA ASN A 222 0.09 -26.08 5.99
C ASN A 222 -0.55 -25.42 4.75
N ALA A 223 -0.01 -25.72 3.56
CA ALA A 223 -0.63 -25.32 2.31
C ALA A 223 -2.00 -25.98 2.15
N LYS A 224 -2.99 -25.23 1.65
CA LYS A 224 -4.29 -25.78 1.28
C LYS A 224 -4.13 -26.76 0.14
N THR A 225 -4.83 -27.88 0.22
CA THR A 225 -5.00 -28.78 -0.91
C THR A 225 -5.91 -28.15 -1.95
N SER A 226 -5.74 -28.51 -3.22
CA SER A 226 -6.64 -28.06 -4.27
C SER A 226 -8.07 -28.46 -3.97
N SER A 227 -8.99 -27.48 -4.06
CA SER A 227 -10.43 -27.70 -3.87
C SER A 227 -11.10 -28.32 -5.10
N GLY A 228 -10.41 -28.33 -6.24
CA GLY A 228 -10.89 -28.91 -7.50
C GLY A 228 -10.06 -28.43 -8.69
N ASP A 229 -10.43 -28.92 -9.86
CA ASP A 229 -9.80 -28.53 -11.13
C ASP A 229 -10.62 -27.44 -11.82
N VAL A 230 -9.97 -26.46 -12.40
CA VAL A 230 -10.54 -25.45 -13.28
C VAL A 230 -9.95 -25.67 -14.68
N THR A 231 -10.79 -26.13 -15.61
CA THR A 231 -10.37 -26.55 -16.94
C THR A 231 -10.81 -25.59 -18.04
N LEU A 232 -11.64 -24.61 -17.70
CA LEU A 232 -12.27 -23.64 -18.62
C LEU A 232 -12.90 -24.30 -19.85
N GLY A 233 -13.50 -25.46 -19.62
CA GLY A 233 -14.15 -26.20 -20.68
C GLY A 233 -13.21 -26.99 -21.61
N ALA A 234 -11.91 -27.10 -21.30
CA ALA A 234 -10.95 -27.85 -22.12
C ALA A 234 -11.35 -29.31 -22.41
N LYS A 235 -12.20 -29.90 -21.54
CA LYS A 235 -12.75 -31.26 -21.75
C LYS A 235 -14.00 -31.31 -22.63
N GLY A 236 -14.59 -30.17 -22.95
CA GLY A 236 -15.79 -30.09 -23.81
C GLY A 236 -15.42 -30.29 -25.29
N LYS A 237 -16.25 -31.04 -26.03
CA LYS A 237 -16.07 -31.29 -27.45
C LYS A 237 -16.73 -30.21 -28.33
N THR A 238 -17.82 -29.63 -27.85
CA THR A 238 -18.54 -28.57 -28.52
C THR A 238 -18.42 -27.24 -27.79
N THR A 239 -18.64 -26.12 -28.43
CA THR A 239 -18.63 -24.78 -27.81
C THR A 239 -19.64 -24.69 -26.65
N GLU A 240 -20.82 -25.32 -26.82
CA GLU A 240 -21.84 -25.34 -25.76
C GLU A 240 -21.43 -26.18 -24.56
N GLU A 241 -20.81 -27.34 -24.78
CA GLU A 241 -20.25 -28.16 -23.70
C GLU A 241 -19.16 -27.42 -22.93
N LYS A 242 -18.24 -26.75 -23.66
CA LYS A 242 -17.17 -25.93 -23.05
C LYS A 242 -17.77 -24.83 -22.18
N ALA A 243 -18.74 -24.09 -22.68
CA ALA A 243 -19.42 -23.04 -21.94
C ALA A 243 -20.13 -23.57 -20.67
N ASN A 244 -20.83 -24.71 -20.79
CA ASN A 244 -21.51 -25.34 -19.66
C ASN A 244 -20.54 -25.84 -18.59
N ILE A 245 -19.40 -26.42 -18.97
CA ILE A 245 -18.35 -26.83 -18.03
C ILE A 245 -17.80 -25.60 -17.30
N THR A 246 -17.40 -24.58 -18.02
CA THR A 246 -16.85 -23.35 -17.47
C THR A 246 -17.80 -22.69 -16.48
N ILE A 247 -19.08 -22.53 -16.82
CA ILE A 247 -20.06 -21.91 -15.91
C ILE A 247 -20.29 -22.74 -14.65
N ASN A 248 -20.22 -24.06 -14.75
CA ASN A 248 -20.33 -24.93 -13.59
C ASN A 248 -19.10 -24.86 -12.69
N GLU A 249 -17.88 -24.78 -13.24
CA GLU A 249 -16.65 -24.60 -12.48
C GLU A 249 -16.70 -23.27 -11.71
N PHE A 250 -17.05 -22.16 -12.37
CA PHE A 250 -17.24 -20.89 -11.68
C PHE A 250 -18.35 -20.93 -10.63
N LYS A 251 -19.46 -21.61 -10.90
CA LYS A 251 -20.53 -21.81 -9.92
C LYS A 251 -20.03 -22.53 -8.67
N GLU A 252 -19.20 -23.56 -8.79
CA GLU A 252 -18.64 -24.27 -7.64
C GLU A 252 -17.67 -23.37 -6.85
N ILE A 253 -16.84 -22.56 -7.52
CA ILE A 253 -15.99 -21.56 -6.86
C ILE A 253 -16.85 -20.60 -6.02
N TYR A 254 -17.88 -20.01 -6.61
CA TYR A 254 -18.75 -19.06 -5.92
C TYR A 254 -19.53 -19.72 -4.77
N LYS A 255 -19.97 -20.96 -4.96
CA LYS A 255 -20.68 -21.73 -3.94
C LYS A 255 -19.78 -22.07 -2.75
N TYR A 256 -18.51 -22.40 -2.99
CA TYR A 256 -17.54 -22.63 -1.91
C TYR A 256 -17.44 -21.42 -0.99
N HIS A 257 -17.36 -20.21 -1.54
CA HIS A 257 -17.22 -18.97 -0.80
C HIS A 257 -18.54 -18.38 -0.29
N SER A 258 -19.70 -18.92 -0.70
CA SER A 258 -21.02 -18.38 -0.33
C SER A 258 -21.35 -18.50 1.16
N THR A 259 -20.58 -19.30 1.89
CA THR A 259 -20.77 -19.50 3.33
C THR A 259 -19.43 -19.40 4.06
N LYS A 260 -19.46 -18.82 5.26
CA LYS A 260 -18.33 -18.88 6.20
C LYS A 260 -18.14 -20.31 6.74
N ALA A 261 -17.01 -20.56 7.41
CA ALA A 261 -16.78 -21.84 8.10
C ALA A 261 -17.85 -22.14 9.17
N ASN A 262 -18.42 -21.09 9.79
CA ASN A 262 -19.53 -21.22 10.76
C ASN A 262 -20.95 -21.33 10.12
N GLY A 263 -21.03 -21.51 8.79
CA GLY A 263 -22.30 -21.66 8.05
C GLY A 263 -23.04 -20.34 7.74
N LYS A 264 -22.59 -19.19 8.22
CA LYS A 264 -23.22 -17.91 7.90
C LYS A 264 -23.04 -17.55 6.42
N PRO A 265 -24.07 -17.02 5.74
CA PRO A 265 -24.00 -16.67 4.33
C PRO A 265 -23.04 -15.49 4.09
N VAL A 266 -22.42 -15.46 2.89
CA VAL A 266 -21.53 -14.42 2.43
C VAL A 266 -21.95 -13.97 1.03
N VAL A 267 -21.98 -12.66 0.81
CA VAL A 267 -22.21 -12.08 -0.51
C VAL A 267 -20.91 -12.14 -1.32
N THR A 268 -20.86 -13.02 -2.29
CA THR A 268 -19.67 -13.26 -3.13
C THR A 268 -19.65 -12.44 -4.41
N ARG A 269 -20.83 -12.14 -4.98
CA ARG A 269 -20.93 -11.35 -6.24
C ARG A 269 -20.38 -9.95 -6.06
N GLY A 270 -19.52 -9.54 -6.99
CA GLY A 270 -18.83 -8.24 -6.93
C GLY A 270 -17.63 -8.16 -5.98
N ASN A 271 -17.46 -9.19 -5.11
CA ASN A 271 -16.37 -9.23 -4.13
C ASN A 271 -15.41 -10.40 -4.34
N MET A 272 -15.63 -11.22 -5.37
CA MET A 272 -14.77 -12.36 -5.68
C MET A 272 -13.54 -11.90 -6.44
N ALA A 273 -12.38 -12.30 -5.96
CA ALA A 273 -11.09 -12.12 -6.62
C ALA A 273 -10.46 -13.48 -6.94
N ILE A 274 -9.83 -13.57 -8.09
CA ILE A 274 -9.11 -14.76 -8.58
C ILE A 274 -7.67 -14.32 -8.84
N VAL A 275 -6.74 -14.87 -8.08
CA VAL A 275 -5.30 -14.62 -8.25
C VAL A 275 -4.77 -15.68 -9.20
N VAL A 276 -4.11 -15.23 -10.26
CA VAL A 276 -3.54 -16.06 -11.33
C VAL A 276 -2.05 -15.73 -11.47
N ASN A 277 -1.21 -16.70 -11.82
CA ASN A 277 0.17 -16.41 -12.16
C ASN A 277 0.24 -15.50 -13.39
N THR A 278 1.18 -14.57 -13.41
CA THR A 278 1.37 -13.63 -14.52
C THR A 278 1.57 -14.32 -15.87
N SER A 279 2.19 -15.52 -15.89
CA SER A 279 2.33 -16.31 -17.13
C SER A 279 1.03 -16.94 -17.62
N ASP A 280 0.13 -17.30 -16.70
CA ASP A 280 -1.12 -17.99 -17.00
C ASP A 280 -2.29 -17.01 -17.21
N GLU A 281 -2.11 -15.75 -16.81
CA GLU A 281 -3.16 -14.72 -16.84
C GLU A 281 -3.70 -14.47 -18.26
N LEU A 282 -2.81 -14.35 -19.23
CA LEU A 282 -3.17 -14.12 -20.62
C LEU A 282 -3.91 -15.33 -21.20
N ASP A 283 -3.41 -16.55 -20.92
CA ASP A 283 -4.05 -17.78 -21.38
C ASP A 283 -5.42 -17.96 -20.71
N PHE A 284 -5.55 -17.56 -19.43
CA PHE A 284 -6.80 -17.58 -18.69
C PHE A 284 -7.81 -16.58 -19.25
N THR A 285 -7.42 -15.32 -19.46
CA THR A 285 -8.31 -14.24 -19.92
C THR A 285 -8.71 -14.39 -21.38
N THR A 286 -7.83 -14.91 -22.23
CA THR A 286 -8.09 -15.13 -23.66
C THR A 286 -9.24 -16.12 -23.87
N GLN A 287 -9.45 -17.09 -23.00
CA GLN A 287 -10.59 -18.05 -23.08
C GLN A 287 -11.96 -17.33 -22.99
N PHE A 288 -12.02 -16.15 -22.41
CA PHE A 288 -13.23 -15.35 -22.25
C PHE A 288 -13.33 -14.17 -23.20
N THR A 289 -12.32 -14.01 -24.06
CA THR A 289 -12.26 -12.90 -25.02
C THR A 289 -12.89 -13.31 -26.34
N THR A 290 -13.93 -12.60 -26.75
CA THR A 290 -14.63 -12.84 -27.97
C THR A 290 -14.76 -11.57 -28.81
N LEU A 291 -14.75 -11.71 -30.14
CA LEU A 291 -15.03 -10.61 -31.08
C LEU A 291 -16.54 -10.37 -31.14
N ASN A 292 -16.98 -9.16 -30.82
CA ASN A 292 -18.39 -8.80 -30.92
C ASN A 292 -18.77 -8.43 -32.37
N GLY A 293 -20.07 -8.27 -32.66
CA GLY A 293 -20.57 -7.91 -33.97
C GLY A 293 -20.10 -6.54 -34.49
N LEU A 294 -19.48 -5.72 -33.70
CA LEU A 294 -18.89 -4.42 -34.03
C LEU A 294 -17.38 -4.49 -34.33
N GLY A 295 -16.79 -5.69 -34.30
CA GLY A 295 -15.35 -5.88 -34.52
C GLY A 295 -14.46 -5.51 -33.32
N VAL A 296 -15.03 -5.43 -32.12
CA VAL A 296 -14.28 -5.14 -30.88
C VAL A 296 -14.13 -6.42 -30.04
N PHE A 297 -12.94 -6.68 -29.53
CA PHE A 297 -12.71 -7.77 -28.59
C PHE A 297 -13.29 -7.40 -27.22
N VAL A 298 -14.09 -8.30 -26.66
CA VAL A 298 -14.73 -8.13 -25.34
C VAL A 298 -14.43 -9.35 -24.48
N THR A 299 -13.93 -9.12 -23.26
CA THR A 299 -13.67 -10.18 -22.28
C THR A 299 -14.80 -10.23 -21.27
N ASN A 300 -15.53 -11.34 -21.21
CA ASN A 300 -16.65 -11.54 -20.30
C ASN A 300 -16.47 -12.82 -19.47
N LEU A 301 -16.08 -12.65 -18.22
CA LEU A 301 -15.97 -13.77 -17.29
C LEU A 301 -17.33 -14.10 -16.64
N PRO A 302 -17.65 -15.38 -16.40
CA PRO A 302 -18.85 -15.77 -15.68
C PRO A 302 -18.88 -15.11 -14.29
N PHE A 303 -20.01 -14.47 -13.95
CA PHE A 303 -20.24 -13.75 -12.68
C PHE A 303 -19.32 -12.56 -12.42
N ASN A 304 -18.46 -12.18 -13.35
CA ASN A 304 -17.57 -11.01 -13.33
C ASN A 304 -16.68 -10.95 -12.07
N PRO A 305 -15.79 -11.94 -11.82
CA PRO A 305 -14.79 -11.87 -10.78
C PRO A 305 -13.68 -10.88 -11.18
N ILE A 306 -12.93 -10.40 -10.18
CA ILE A 306 -11.73 -9.60 -10.43
C ILE A 306 -10.57 -10.57 -10.62
N VAL A 307 -9.92 -10.53 -11.79
CA VAL A 307 -8.70 -11.30 -12.05
C VAL A 307 -7.49 -10.46 -11.67
N ILE A 308 -6.61 -11.02 -10.85
CA ILE A 308 -5.44 -10.36 -10.30
C ILE A 308 -4.21 -11.14 -10.73
N PRO A 309 -3.38 -10.62 -11.64
CA PRO A 309 -2.07 -11.22 -11.92
C PRO A 309 -1.14 -11.07 -10.71
N SER A 310 -0.40 -12.11 -10.38
CA SER A 310 0.55 -12.11 -9.28
C SER A 310 1.74 -12.99 -9.60
N ILE A 311 2.93 -12.45 -9.38
CA ILE A 311 4.20 -13.20 -9.52
C ILE A 311 4.40 -14.21 -8.39
N ALA A 312 3.74 -13.99 -7.24
CA ALA A 312 3.80 -14.88 -6.10
C ALA A 312 2.89 -16.11 -6.23
N GLN A 313 1.96 -16.12 -7.21
CA GLN A 313 1.09 -17.25 -7.48
C GLN A 313 1.84 -18.34 -8.25
N GLU A 314 1.72 -19.58 -7.81
CA GLU A 314 2.31 -20.73 -8.50
C GLU A 314 1.60 -20.98 -9.84
N ALA A 315 2.38 -21.18 -10.92
CA ALA A 315 1.85 -21.48 -12.23
C ALA A 315 1.05 -22.78 -12.23
N GLY A 316 -0.05 -22.82 -12.99
CA GLY A 316 -0.98 -23.96 -13.00
C GLY A 316 -1.87 -24.05 -11.76
N LYS A 317 -1.88 -23.03 -10.89
CA LYS A 317 -2.79 -22.92 -9.76
C LYS A 317 -3.42 -21.53 -9.73
N ILE A 318 -4.63 -21.46 -9.25
CA ILE A 318 -5.31 -20.19 -8.96
C ILE A 318 -5.74 -20.17 -7.49
N THR A 319 -5.65 -18.99 -6.90
CA THR A 319 -6.15 -18.74 -5.54
C THR A 319 -7.36 -17.82 -5.63
N THR A 320 -8.49 -18.26 -5.08
CA THR A 320 -9.71 -17.47 -5.06
C THR A 320 -10.01 -17.00 -3.66
N PHE A 321 -10.45 -15.75 -3.52
CA PHE A 321 -10.83 -15.20 -2.22
C PHE A 321 -11.93 -14.14 -2.33
N VAL A 322 -12.60 -13.86 -1.21
CA VAL A 322 -13.60 -12.80 -1.13
C VAL A 322 -12.98 -11.58 -0.46
N LYS A 323 -13.05 -10.43 -1.11
CA LYS A 323 -12.55 -9.15 -0.58
C LYS A 323 -13.12 -8.85 0.81
N GLY A 324 -12.31 -8.21 1.66
CA GLY A 324 -12.70 -7.83 3.01
C GLY A 324 -12.81 -8.98 4.03
N ARG A 325 -12.30 -10.18 3.68
CA ARG A 325 -12.26 -11.33 4.57
C ARG A 325 -10.83 -11.77 4.93
N TYR A 326 -9.89 -10.90 4.71
CA TYR A 326 -8.50 -11.08 5.12
C TYR A 326 -8.05 -9.81 5.85
N ASP A 327 -7.42 -9.97 6.99
CA ASP A 327 -6.84 -8.86 7.73
C ASP A 327 -5.39 -8.67 7.27
N ALA A 328 -5.16 -7.68 6.42
CA ALA A 328 -3.83 -7.28 5.97
C ALA A 328 -3.49 -5.91 6.55
N VAL A 329 -2.46 -5.83 7.38
CA VAL A 329 -2.04 -4.59 8.01
C VAL A 329 -0.52 -4.47 7.99
N ILE A 330 -0.04 -3.28 7.62
CA ILE A 330 1.35 -2.88 7.86
C ILE A 330 1.40 -1.96 9.08
N GLY A 331 2.35 -2.21 9.97
CA GLY A 331 2.42 -1.54 11.27
C GLY A 331 3.39 -0.37 11.30
N GLY A 332 2.85 0.83 11.42
CA GLY A 332 3.65 2.04 11.60
C GLY A 332 4.37 2.51 10.34
N GLY A 333 5.28 3.46 10.52
CA GLY A 333 6.17 3.93 9.46
C GLY A 333 7.34 2.99 9.20
N ILE A 334 8.03 3.20 8.09
CA ILE A 334 9.28 2.51 7.79
C ILE A 334 10.38 3.12 8.66
N GLU A 335 11.03 2.28 9.47
CA GLU A 335 12.24 2.65 10.18
C GLU A 335 13.42 2.59 9.20
N PHE A 336 14.19 3.65 9.15
CA PHE A 336 15.34 3.76 8.27
C PHE A 336 16.62 3.94 9.06
N ASP A 337 17.60 3.04 8.87
CA ASP A 337 18.92 3.09 9.48
C ASP A 337 19.99 3.15 8.39
N THR A 338 21.00 4.02 8.57
CA THR A 338 22.17 4.10 7.69
C THR A 338 23.43 3.69 8.46
N PHE A 339 24.22 2.82 7.84
CA PHE A 339 25.47 2.33 8.41
C PHE A 339 26.60 2.63 7.41
N ASP A 340 27.48 3.55 7.77
CA ASP A 340 28.62 4.01 6.97
C ASP A 340 29.91 3.23 7.25
N GLN A 341 29.96 2.55 8.40
CA GLN A 341 31.18 1.86 8.87
C GLN A 341 31.19 0.35 8.57
N THR A 342 30.02 -0.25 8.38
CA THR A 342 29.89 -1.72 8.23
C THR A 342 30.61 -2.25 6.98
N LEU A 343 30.60 -1.47 5.89
CA LEU A 343 31.23 -1.78 4.61
C LEU A 343 32.30 -0.74 4.23
N ALA A 344 32.98 -0.17 5.24
CA ALA A 344 33.95 0.90 5.04
C ALA A 344 35.14 0.50 4.13
N PHE A 345 35.57 -0.76 4.18
CA PHE A 345 36.65 -1.26 3.33
C PHE A 345 36.25 -1.40 1.85
N ASP A 346 34.95 -1.57 1.59
CA ASP A 346 34.41 -1.69 0.23
C ASP A 346 33.94 -0.32 -0.33
N ASP A 347 34.11 0.76 0.44
CA ASP A 347 33.67 2.12 0.11
C ASP A 347 32.15 2.23 -0.16
N LEU A 348 31.35 1.50 0.65
CA LEU A 348 29.91 1.38 0.51
C LEU A 348 29.21 1.87 1.77
N ASN A 349 28.01 2.46 1.58
CA ASN A 349 27.04 2.76 2.64
C ASN A 349 25.90 1.76 2.61
N LEU A 350 25.51 1.26 3.79
CA LEU A 350 24.40 0.34 3.96
C LEU A 350 23.18 1.10 4.49
N HIS A 351 22.11 1.13 3.70
CA HIS A 351 20.82 1.68 4.10
C HIS A 351 19.85 0.54 4.35
N THR A 352 19.27 0.46 5.56
CA THR A 352 18.31 -0.59 5.91
C THR A 352 16.94 -0.01 6.17
N GLY A 353 15.91 -0.63 5.60
CA GLY A 353 14.51 -0.35 5.91
C GLY A 353 13.91 -1.48 6.74
N LYS A 354 13.06 -1.14 7.69
CA LYS A 354 12.30 -2.09 8.51
C LYS A 354 10.83 -1.70 8.52
N GLN A 355 9.96 -2.70 8.39
CA GLN A 355 8.53 -2.54 8.46
C GLN A 355 7.90 -3.71 9.19
N PHE A 356 6.79 -3.48 9.86
CA PHE A 356 6.03 -4.53 10.51
C PHE A 356 4.80 -4.87 9.68
N ALA A 357 4.51 -6.16 9.54
CA ALA A 357 3.34 -6.62 8.82
C ALA A 357 2.60 -7.72 9.58
N TYR A 358 1.28 -7.72 9.44
CA TYR A 358 0.39 -8.75 9.95
C TYR A 358 -0.59 -9.14 8.86
N GLY A 359 -0.90 -10.43 8.77
CA GLY A 359 -1.91 -10.92 7.85
C GLY A 359 -2.49 -12.26 8.31
N LYS A 360 -3.84 -12.36 8.27
CA LYS A 360 -4.56 -13.57 8.61
C LYS A 360 -5.91 -13.63 7.90
N PRO A 361 -6.28 -14.79 7.30
CA PRO A 361 -7.64 -15.02 6.83
C PRO A 361 -8.64 -15.09 7.99
N HIS A 362 -9.85 -14.56 7.81
CA HIS A 362 -10.89 -14.61 8.86
C HIS A 362 -11.35 -16.02 9.19
N ASP A 363 -11.41 -16.91 8.20
CA ASP A 363 -11.74 -18.33 8.36
C ASP A 363 -11.19 -19.18 7.20
N GLU A 364 -11.32 -20.49 7.31
CA GLU A 364 -10.84 -21.44 6.30
C GLU A 364 -11.45 -21.23 4.91
N LYS A 365 -12.71 -20.77 4.83
CA LYS A 365 -13.42 -20.52 3.57
C LYS A 365 -13.19 -19.12 2.99
N THR A 366 -12.31 -18.33 3.62
CA THR A 366 -11.91 -17.02 3.10
C THR A 366 -11.25 -17.12 1.74
N ALA A 367 -10.37 -18.11 1.57
CA ALA A 367 -9.67 -18.37 0.33
C ALA A 367 -9.65 -19.89 0.02
N ALA A 368 -9.54 -20.21 -1.26
CA ALA A 368 -9.39 -21.57 -1.76
C ALA A 368 -8.36 -21.62 -2.88
N VAL A 369 -7.65 -22.74 -2.97
CA VAL A 369 -6.68 -23.01 -4.06
C VAL A 369 -7.33 -24.00 -5.02
N TRP A 370 -7.19 -23.76 -6.32
CA TRP A 370 -7.68 -24.60 -7.40
C TRP A 370 -6.55 -24.95 -8.36
N THR A 371 -6.60 -26.11 -8.96
CA THR A 371 -5.64 -26.49 -10.01
C THR A 371 -6.16 -25.99 -11.35
N LEU A 372 -5.37 -25.16 -12.03
CA LEU A 372 -5.68 -24.64 -13.34
C LEU A 372 -5.12 -25.59 -14.41
N LYS A 373 -6.01 -26.13 -15.24
CA LYS A 373 -5.67 -27.05 -16.34
C LYS A 373 -6.15 -26.46 -17.65
N LEU A 374 -5.42 -25.45 -18.12
CA LEU A 374 -5.63 -24.89 -19.44
C LEU A 374 -5.23 -25.97 -20.45
N GLY A 375 -6.16 -26.38 -21.33
CA GLY A 375 -5.84 -27.31 -22.41
C GLY A 375 -4.76 -26.68 -23.30
N LYS A 376 -3.54 -27.16 -23.21
CA LYS A 376 -2.60 -26.97 -24.28
C LYS A 376 -2.98 -28.01 -25.33
N ASP A 377 -3.59 -27.54 -26.43
CA ASP A 377 -3.79 -28.36 -27.64
C ASP A 377 -2.45 -28.82 -28.19
#